data_7f3efe8a68cfcc65edbc604eb3f375df
#
_entry.id   7f3efe8a68cfcc65edbc604eb3f375df
#
_cell.length_a   1.000
_cell.length_b   1.000
_cell.length_c   1.000
_cell.angle_alpha   90.00
_cell.angle_beta   90.00
_cell.angle_gamma   90.00
#
_symmetry.space_group_name_H-M   'P 1'
#
loop_
_entity.id
_entity.type
_entity.pdbx_description
1 polymer ?
#
loop_
_entity_poly.entity_id
_entity_poly.type
_entity_poly.pdbx_seq_one_letter_code
_entity_poly.pdbx_strand_id
1 'polypeptide(L)'
;VSFVARQRDLRELVGENLAGSVQLQFSDVLKHWEARFHRITLEDRNLPAIAEKRVLRPVDEAARQTLQTTIDDVMKMRKDVLDTLLTTTADREMFRKVYPFSPALVQTLIAVSAALQRERTALKLMLQLLVDRRADLELGQLIPVGDLYDAIAEGDEPFSEGMRLHFDNAKRLYNQRLLPMLERHHGVTWE
;
A
#
# COMPACT_ATOMS: atom_id res chain seq x y z
N VAL A 1 14.09 -11.87 28.24
CA VAL A 1 12.98 -11.66 27.31
C VAL A 1 13.45 -12.08 25.93
N SER A 2 12.76 -13.02 25.30
CA SER A 2 13.12 -13.51 23.97
C SER A 2 12.06 -13.03 22.97
N PHE A 3 12.53 -12.56 21.80
CA PHE A 3 11.68 -12.16 20.69
C PHE A 3 11.84 -13.15 19.55
N VAL A 4 10.71 -13.63 19.01
CA VAL A 4 10.69 -14.47 17.81
C VAL A 4 9.92 -13.70 16.75
N ALA A 5 10.60 -13.32 15.66
CA ALA A 5 9.97 -12.70 14.51
C ALA A 5 9.65 -13.77 13.46
N ARG A 6 8.42 -13.82 12.96
CA ARG A 6 8.01 -14.73 11.89
C ARG A 6 7.10 -14.02 10.90
N GLN A 7 7.19 -14.42 9.66
CA GLN A 7 6.45 -13.83 8.56
C GLN A 7 5.09 -14.52 8.31
N ARG A 8 5.00 -15.83 8.61
CA ARG A 8 3.77 -16.63 8.46
C ARG A 8 3.36 -17.28 9.77
N ASP A 9 2.09 -17.60 9.89
CA ASP A 9 1.61 -18.39 11.02
C ASP A 9 2.23 -19.80 10.94
N LEU A 10 2.77 -20.29 12.08
CA LEU A 10 3.34 -21.62 12.13
C LEU A 10 2.30 -22.71 11.81
N ARG A 11 1.01 -22.44 12.05
CA ARG A 11 -0.07 -23.37 11.73
C ARG A 11 -0.27 -23.54 10.22
N GLU A 12 -0.11 -22.46 9.44
CA GLU A 12 -0.15 -22.50 7.98
C GLU A 12 1.03 -23.28 7.42
N LEU A 13 2.25 -22.98 7.90
CA LEU A 13 3.47 -23.67 7.50
C LEU A 13 3.42 -25.17 7.80
N VAL A 14 2.83 -25.57 8.92
CA VAL A 14 2.71 -26.97 9.33
C VAL A 14 1.57 -27.64 8.58
N GLY A 15 0.47 -26.93 8.30
CA GLY A 15 -0.66 -27.45 7.52
C GLY A 15 -0.29 -27.82 6.08
N GLU A 16 0.64 -27.08 5.47
CA GLU A 16 1.10 -27.32 4.11
C GLU A 16 2.06 -28.51 3.98
N ASN A 17 2.79 -28.85 5.05
CA ASN A 17 3.92 -29.80 4.97
C ASN A 17 3.75 -31.11 5.78
N LEU A 18 2.74 -31.25 6.60
CA LEU A 18 2.54 -32.43 7.44
C LEU A 18 1.14 -33.01 7.26
N ALA A 19 1.07 -34.30 7.01
CA ALA A 19 -0.18 -35.05 6.87
C ALA A 19 -0.46 -35.96 8.09
N GLY A 20 -1.74 -36.11 8.47
CA GLY A 20 -2.21 -37.13 9.40
C GLY A 20 -1.99 -36.83 10.88
N SER A 21 -1.71 -37.88 11.67
CA SER A 21 -1.62 -37.82 13.14
C SER A 21 -0.51 -36.90 13.67
N VAL A 22 0.54 -36.71 12.89
CA VAL A 22 1.69 -35.84 13.25
C VAL A 22 1.25 -34.35 13.24
N GLN A 23 0.35 -33.97 12.33
CA GLN A 23 -0.20 -32.63 12.26
C GLN A 23 -1.03 -32.28 13.52
N LEU A 24 -1.81 -33.24 14.05
CA LEU A 24 -2.61 -33.03 15.26
C LEU A 24 -1.73 -32.87 16.51
N GLN A 25 -0.77 -33.73 16.71
CA GLN A 25 0.15 -33.64 17.84
C GLN A 25 0.97 -32.35 17.83
N PHE A 26 1.46 -31.94 16.65
CA PHE A 26 2.21 -30.70 16.52
C PHE A 26 1.34 -29.46 16.74
N SER A 27 0.10 -29.50 16.29
CA SER A 27 -0.88 -28.42 16.53
C SER A 27 -1.14 -28.19 18.02
N ASP A 28 -1.24 -29.24 18.82
CA ASP A 28 -1.49 -29.14 20.26
C ASP A 28 -0.24 -28.64 21.01
N VAL A 29 0.94 -29.08 20.62
CA VAL A 29 2.21 -28.54 21.14
C VAL A 29 2.32 -27.05 20.79
N LEU A 30 2.03 -26.65 19.57
CA LEU A 30 2.06 -25.24 19.16
C LEU A 30 1.07 -24.38 19.95
N LYS A 31 -0.16 -24.85 20.18
CA LYS A 31 -1.14 -24.12 21.01
C LYS A 31 -0.62 -23.87 22.42
N HIS A 32 0.03 -24.89 23.02
CA HIS A 32 0.60 -24.77 24.35
C HIS A 32 1.76 -23.74 24.40
N TRP A 33 2.57 -23.69 23.37
CA TRP A 33 3.65 -22.69 23.26
C TRP A 33 3.13 -21.30 22.95
N GLU A 34 2.15 -21.17 22.04
CA GLU A 34 1.54 -19.89 21.68
C GLU A 34 0.88 -19.19 22.87
N ALA A 35 0.29 -19.93 23.78
CA ALA A 35 -0.29 -19.38 25.03
C ALA A 35 0.74 -18.69 25.93
N ARG A 36 2.03 -18.96 25.76
CA ARG A 36 3.13 -18.37 26.56
C ARG A 36 3.75 -17.14 25.90
N PHE A 37 3.40 -16.84 24.65
CA PHE A 37 3.94 -15.70 23.92
C PHE A 37 2.88 -14.60 23.80
N HIS A 38 3.28 -13.36 24.04
CA HIS A 38 2.48 -12.22 23.66
C HIS A 38 2.65 -11.98 22.16
N ARG A 39 1.57 -12.17 21.39
CA ARG A 39 1.59 -11.96 19.94
C ARG A 39 1.47 -10.47 19.65
N ILE A 40 2.46 -9.92 18.96
CA ILE A 40 2.41 -8.59 18.39
C ILE A 40 2.30 -8.77 16.88
N THR A 41 1.16 -8.44 16.32
CA THR A 41 0.93 -8.46 14.87
C THR A 41 1.21 -7.07 14.31
N LEU A 42 2.09 -6.99 13.32
CA LEU A 42 2.28 -5.78 12.55
C LEU A 42 1.18 -5.75 11.48
N GLU A 43 0.24 -4.84 11.65
CA GLU A 43 -0.89 -4.70 10.74
C GLU A 43 -0.60 -3.67 9.65
N ASP A 44 -1.08 -3.90 8.44
CA ASP A 44 -0.91 -3.02 7.28
C ASP A 44 -1.52 -1.63 7.48
N ARG A 45 -2.49 -1.51 8.39
CA ARG A 45 -3.05 -0.21 8.79
C ARG A 45 -2.01 0.73 9.42
N ASN A 46 -0.84 0.23 9.81
CA ASN A 46 0.28 1.03 10.28
C ASN A 46 1.14 1.60 9.13
N LEU A 47 0.81 1.28 7.87
CA LEU A 47 1.54 1.75 6.70
C LEU A 47 1.76 3.27 6.69
N PRO A 48 0.76 4.14 6.99
CA PRO A 48 0.98 5.59 7.03
C PRO A 48 2.07 6.01 8.03
N ALA A 49 2.05 5.46 9.24
CA ALA A 49 3.03 5.79 10.27
C ALA A 49 4.44 5.25 9.95
N ILE A 50 4.52 4.12 9.26
CA ILE A 50 5.79 3.56 8.81
C ILE A 50 6.34 4.37 7.63
N ALA A 51 5.49 4.76 6.68
CA ALA A 51 5.86 5.59 5.54
C ALA A 51 6.42 6.94 5.99
N GLU A 52 5.74 7.63 6.90
CA GLU A 52 6.20 8.88 7.52
C GLU A 52 7.61 8.76 8.10
N LYS A 53 7.88 7.68 8.83
CA LYS A 53 9.17 7.48 9.52
C LYS A 53 10.28 6.93 8.64
N ARG A 54 9.98 6.22 7.57
CA ARG A 54 10.96 5.48 6.77
C ARG A 54 11.17 6.04 5.38
N VAL A 55 10.13 6.57 4.77
CA VAL A 55 10.13 7.02 3.36
C VAL A 55 10.02 8.54 3.27
N LEU A 56 9.09 9.15 4.01
CA LEU A 56 8.71 10.56 3.90
C LEU A 56 9.40 11.40 4.97
N ARG A 57 10.73 11.53 4.88
CA ARG A 57 11.50 12.29 5.88
C ARG A 57 11.99 13.61 5.29
N PRO A 58 11.60 14.76 5.86
CA PRO A 58 12.17 16.05 5.50
C PRO A 58 13.70 16.06 5.71
N VAL A 59 14.41 16.71 4.83
CA VAL A 59 15.88 16.79 4.89
C VAL A 59 16.32 17.61 6.11
N ASP A 60 15.61 18.69 6.37
CA ASP A 60 15.89 19.62 7.46
C ASP A 60 14.61 20.27 8.00
N GLU A 61 14.74 21.17 8.97
CA GLU A 61 13.60 21.84 9.59
C GLU A 61 12.96 22.87 8.65
N ALA A 62 13.71 23.52 7.77
CA ALA A 62 13.18 24.43 6.77
C ALA A 62 12.30 23.69 5.76
N ALA A 63 12.74 22.52 5.30
CA ALA A 63 11.95 21.64 4.44
C ALA A 63 10.67 21.16 5.15
N ARG A 64 10.75 20.85 6.44
CA ARG A 64 9.58 20.49 7.27
C ARG A 64 8.54 21.61 7.32
N GLN A 65 8.96 22.83 7.56
CA GLN A 65 8.07 24.00 7.61
C GLN A 65 7.45 24.25 6.24
N THR A 66 8.23 24.18 5.17
CA THR A 66 7.74 24.32 3.79
C THR A 66 6.68 23.27 3.47
N LEU A 67 6.94 22.00 3.79
CA LEU A 67 5.98 20.91 3.60
C LEU A 67 4.70 21.14 4.41
N GLN A 68 4.82 21.57 5.66
CA GLN A 68 3.65 21.84 6.51
C GLN A 68 2.76 22.93 5.90
N THR A 69 3.36 24.04 5.45
CA THR A 69 2.63 25.14 4.79
C THR A 69 1.97 24.64 3.51
N THR A 70 2.70 23.89 2.69
CA THR A 70 2.18 23.32 1.43
C THR A 70 0.99 22.38 1.70
N ILE A 71 1.10 21.49 2.67
CA ILE A 71 0.01 20.59 3.05
C ILE A 71 -1.22 21.36 3.51
N ASP A 72 -1.03 22.40 4.35
CA ASP A 72 -2.12 23.23 4.83
C ASP A 72 -2.80 24.01 3.69
N ASP A 73 -2.05 24.42 2.67
CA ASP A 73 -2.59 25.08 1.48
C ASP A 73 -3.35 24.08 0.57
N VAL A 74 -2.83 22.89 0.35
CA VAL A 74 -3.54 21.81 -0.35
C VAL A 74 -4.84 21.47 0.37
N MET A 75 -4.86 21.46 1.70
CA MET A 75 -6.05 21.19 2.50
C MET A 75 -7.09 22.31 2.51
N LYS A 76 -6.77 23.50 1.98
CA LYS A 76 -7.73 24.60 1.75
C LYS A 76 -8.43 24.49 0.40
N MET A 77 -8.07 23.50 -0.43
CA MET A 77 -8.75 23.25 -1.70
C MET A 77 -10.25 23.05 -1.49
N ARG A 78 -10.99 23.16 -2.58
CA ARG A 78 -12.43 22.94 -2.59
C ARG A 78 -12.80 21.60 -1.98
N LYS A 79 -13.87 21.60 -1.19
CA LYS A 79 -14.34 20.41 -0.47
C LYS A 79 -14.63 19.23 -1.40
N ASP A 80 -15.22 19.50 -2.57
CA ASP A 80 -15.52 18.47 -3.57
C ASP A 80 -14.28 17.76 -4.10
N VAL A 81 -13.16 18.47 -4.23
CA VAL A 81 -11.87 17.89 -4.62
C VAL A 81 -11.29 17.05 -3.46
N LEU A 82 -11.36 17.58 -2.24
CA LEU A 82 -10.92 16.86 -1.05
C LEU A 82 -11.74 15.59 -0.82
N ASP A 83 -13.05 15.65 -0.96
CA ASP A 83 -13.94 14.48 -0.80
C ASP A 83 -13.65 13.39 -1.84
N THR A 84 -13.10 13.75 -3.00
CA THR A 84 -12.64 12.80 -4.03
C THR A 84 -11.27 12.22 -3.71
N LEU A 85 -10.34 13.04 -3.21
CA LEU A 85 -8.98 12.64 -2.87
C LEU A 85 -8.87 11.97 -1.50
N LEU A 86 -9.72 12.42 -0.56
CA LEU A 86 -9.85 11.86 0.78
C LEU A 86 -11.03 10.89 0.75
N THR A 87 -10.78 9.63 0.95
CA THR A 87 -11.88 8.68 1.16
C THR A 87 -12.58 8.98 2.47
N THR A 88 -13.80 8.49 2.66
CA THR A 88 -14.63 8.74 3.86
C THR A 88 -13.94 8.37 5.18
N THR A 89 -12.91 7.54 5.14
CA THR A 89 -12.13 7.08 6.30
C THR A 89 -10.80 7.82 6.47
N ALA A 90 -10.41 8.64 5.50
CA ALA A 90 -9.16 9.39 5.55
C ALA A 90 -9.37 10.70 6.31
N ASP A 91 -8.69 10.85 7.42
CA ASP A 91 -8.63 12.09 8.16
C ASP A 91 -7.48 13.01 7.70
N ARG A 92 -7.49 14.24 8.18
CA ARG A 92 -6.44 15.22 7.88
C ARG A 92 -5.07 14.80 8.44
N GLU A 93 -5.07 14.09 9.54
CA GLU A 93 -3.84 13.61 10.17
C GLU A 93 -3.18 12.53 9.30
N MET A 94 -3.96 11.61 8.75
CA MET A 94 -3.46 10.63 7.79
C MET A 94 -2.86 11.32 6.57
N PHE A 95 -3.55 12.32 6.00
CA PHE A 95 -3.05 13.07 4.85
C PHE A 95 -1.68 13.70 5.13
N ARG A 96 -1.50 14.33 6.29
CA ARG A 96 -0.20 14.91 6.68
C ARG A 96 0.93 13.88 6.77
N LYS A 97 0.61 12.67 7.21
CA LYS A 97 1.61 11.57 7.33
C LYS A 97 2.02 10.99 6.00
N VAL A 98 1.15 11.04 4.99
CA VAL A 98 1.39 10.34 3.72
C VAL A 98 1.69 11.27 2.54
N TYR A 99 1.58 12.60 2.69
CA TYR A 99 1.91 13.54 1.62
C TYR A 99 3.31 13.26 1.05
N PRO A 100 3.52 13.22 -0.27
CA PRO A 100 2.64 13.65 -1.36
C PRO A 100 1.65 12.60 -1.89
N PHE A 101 1.55 11.44 -1.27
CA PHE A 101 0.58 10.44 -1.70
C PHE A 101 -0.85 10.84 -1.35
N SER A 102 -1.79 10.62 -2.27
CA SER A 102 -3.20 10.77 -1.94
C SER A 102 -3.61 9.71 -0.90
N PRO A 103 -4.47 10.04 0.06
CA PRO A 103 -5.00 9.06 1.02
C PRO A 103 -5.66 7.86 0.33
N ALA A 104 -6.33 8.09 -0.80
CA ALA A 104 -6.93 7.03 -1.61
C ALA A 104 -5.89 6.02 -2.11
N LEU A 105 -4.70 6.48 -2.55
CA LEU A 105 -3.60 5.61 -2.93
C LEU A 105 -3.14 4.74 -1.76
N VAL A 106 -2.91 5.36 -0.60
CA VAL A 106 -2.41 4.64 0.59
C VAL A 106 -3.45 3.63 1.10
N GLN A 107 -4.74 3.99 1.09
CA GLN A 107 -5.81 3.06 1.46
C GLN A 107 -5.92 1.90 0.47
N THR A 108 -5.77 2.17 -0.82
CA THR A 108 -5.73 1.10 -1.84
C THR A 108 -4.53 0.18 -1.60
N LEU A 109 -3.35 0.72 -1.30
CA LEU A 109 -2.18 -0.09 -0.94
C LEU A 109 -2.44 -0.96 0.29
N ILE A 110 -3.07 -0.42 1.34
CA ILE A 110 -3.46 -1.20 2.52
C ILE A 110 -4.43 -2.32 2.14
N ALA A 111 -5.44 -2.01 1.33
CA ALA A 111 -6.46 -2.98 0.91
C ALA A 111 -5.88 -4.11 0.04
N VAL A 112 -4.92 -3.82 -0.83
CA VAL A 112 -4.29 -4.81 -1.71
C VAL A 112 -3.05 -5.47 -1.09
N SER A 113 -2.53 -4.95 0.02
CA SER A 113 -1.31 -5.47 0.67
C SER A 113 -1.44 -6.94 1.08
N ALA A 114 -2.64 -7.35 1.50
CA ALA A 114 -2.94 -8.75 1.81
C ALA A 114 -2.86 -9.69 0.58
N ALA A 115 -3.08 -9.14 -0.62
CA ALA A 115 -2.96 -9.85 -1.89
C ALA A 115 -1.54 -9.81 -2.46
N LEU A 116 -0.70 -8.91 -1.98
CA LEU A 116 0.70 -8.82 -2.36
C LEU A 116 1.50 -9.88 -1.57
N GLN A 117 2.41 -10.54 -2.25
CA GLN A 117 3.17 -11.66 -1.65
C GLN A 117 4.03 -11.29 -0.44
N ARG A 118 4.30 -10.00 -0.21
CA ARG A 118 5.19 -9.53 0.86
C ARG A 118 4.74 -8.18 1.41
N GLU A 119 4.65 -8.05 2.71
CA GLU A 119 4.34 -6.79 3.43
C GLU A 119 5.24 -5.61 3.03
N ARG A 120 6.50 -5.87 2.67
CA ARG A 120 7.44 -4.84 2.22
C ARG A 120 7.14 -4.28 0.84
N THR A 121 6.22 -4.91 0.09
CA THR A 121 5.89 -4.49 -1.27
C THR A 121 5.20 -3.12 -1.28
N ALA A 122 4.31 -2.84 -0.33
CA ALA A 122 3.64 -1.55 -0.25
C ALA A 122 4.62 -0.37 -0.07
N LEU A 123 5.58 -0.49 0.86
CA LEU A 123 6.61 0.54 1.05
C LEU A 123 7.56 0.64 -0.15
N LYS A 124 7.87 -0.48 -0.80
CA LYS A 124 8.68 -0.49 -2.01
C LYS A 124 7.98 0.22 -3.15
N LEU A 125 6.68 -0.02 -3.34
CA LEU A 125 5.86 0.67 -4.35
C LEU A 125 5.78 2.18 -4.06
N MET A 126 5.57 2.59 -2.81
CA MET A 126 5.61 4.01 -2.45
C MET A 126 6.96 4.64 -2.78
N LEU A 127 8.07 3.98 -2.44
CA LEU A 127 9.40 4.48 -2.77
C LEU A 127 9.63 4.54 -4.28
N GLN A 128 9.18 3.54 -5.02
CA GLN A 128 9.28 3.50 -6.47
C GLN A 128 8.55 4.68 -7.11
N LEU A 129 7.29 4.90 -6.72
CA LEU A 129 6.49 6.04 -7.21
C LEU A 129 7.16 7.40 -6.94
N LEU A 130 7.80 7.58 -5.77
CA LEU A 130 8.56 8.81 -5.49
C LEU A 130 9.78 8.95 -6.38
N VAL A 131 10.51 7.86 -6.62
CA VAL A 131 11.69 7.85 -7.49
C VAL A 131 11.31 8.17 -8.93
N ASP A 132 10.23 7.56 -9.42
CA ASP A 132 9.76 7.74 -10.79
C ASP A 132 9.27 9.18 -11.03
N ARG A 133 8.59 9.75 -10.04
CA ARG A 133 8.04 11.12 -10.11
C ARG A 133 9.00 12.23 -9.65
N ARG A 134 10.20 11.89 -9.21
CA ARG A 134 11.15 12.85 -8.60
C ARG A 134 11.53 14.04 -9.49
N ALA A 135 11.47 13.88 -10.81
CA ALA A 135 11.83 14.92 -11.76
C ALA A 135 10.66 15.88 -12.02
N ASP A 136 9.42 15.41 -11.88
CA ASP A 136 8.22 16.12 -12.33
C ASP A 136 7.30 16.53 -11.19
N LEU A 137 7.48 15.94 -10.00
CA LEU A 137 6.64 16.22 -8.84
C LEU A 137 7.02 17.54 -8.19
N GLU A 138 6.10 18.49 -8.24
CA GLU A 138 6.25 19.80 -7.61
C GLU A 138 5.54 19.86 -6.25
N LEU A 139 5.96 20.82 -5.40
CA LEU A 139 5.28 21.10 -4.14
C LEU A 139 3.83 21.53 -4.39
N GLY A 140 2.90 20.92 -3.67
CA GLY A 140 1.46 21.12 -3.84
C GLY A 140 0.79 20.07 -4.72
N GLN A 141 1.54 19.30 -5.47
CA GLN A 141 1.01 18.17 -6.24
C GLN A 141 0.84 16.92 -5.38
N LEU A 142 -0.02 16.02 -5.83
CA LEU A 142 -0.27 14.73 -5.20
C LEU A 142 0.00 13.60 -6.18
N ILE A 143 0.48 12.48 -5.64
CA ILE A 143 0.55 11.22 -6.36
C ILE A 143 -0.82 10.54 -6.22
N PRO A 144 -1.61 10.46 -7.31
CA PRO A 144 -2.95 9.90 -7.27
C PRO A 144 -2.94 8.37 -7.26
N VAL A 145 -4.08 7.76 -6.94
CA VAL A 145 -4.23 6.30 -6.94
C VAL A 145 -4.00 5.67 -8.32
N GLY A 146 -4.23 6.41 -9.40
CA GLY A 146 -4.01 5.94 -10.77
C GLY A 146 -2.57 5.54 -11.05
N ASP A 147 -1.60 6.27 -10.51
CA ASP A 147 -0.16 5.99 -10.69
C ASP A 147 0.24 4.62 -10.10
N LEU A 148 -0.56 4.10 -9.17
CA LEU A 148 -0.32 2.77 -8.58
C LEU A 148 -0.49 1.63 -9.60
N TYR A 149 -1.35 1.83 -10.61
CA TYR A 149 -1.57 0.82 -11.64
C TYR A 149 -0.28 0.52 -12.41
N ASP A 150 0.43 1.54 -12.87
CA ASP A 150 1.65 1.37 -13.66
C ASP A 150 2.76 0.74 -12.82
N ALA A 151 2.94 1.23 -11.59
CA ALA A 151 3.91 0.68 -10.65
C ALA A 151 3.68 -0.81 -10.32
N ILE A 152 2.42 -1.25 -10.31
CA ILE A 152 2.07 -2.66 -10.11
C ILE A 152 2.19 -3.46 -11.42
N ALA A 153 1.75 -2.86 -12.54
CA ALA A 153 1.72 -3.53 -13.84
C ALA A 153 3.12 -3.81 -14.40
N GLU A 154 4.10 -2.98 -14.06
CA GLU A 154 5.51 -3.11 -14.45
C GLU A 154 6.34 -3.94 -13.47
N GLY A 155 5.81 -4.20 -12.26
CA GLY A 155 6.53 -4.93 -11.23
C GLY A 155 6.65 -6.43 -11.52
N ASP A 156 7.79 -6.99 -11.12
CA ASP A 156 8.04 -8.44 -11.14
C ASP A 156 7.17 -9.14 -10.09
N GLU A 157 6.05 -9.70 -10.50
CA GLU A 157 5.18 -10.59 -9.71
C GLU A 157 4.79 -10.10 -8.29
N PRO A 158 4.10 -8.95 -8.15
CA PRO A 158 3.72 -8.46 -6.83
C PRO A 158 2.57 -9.26 -6.20
N PHE A 159 1.80 -10.02 -7.00
CA PHE A 159 0.61 -10.71 -6.54
C PHE A 159 0.83 -12.18 -6.20
N SER A 160 0.03 -12.69 -5.25
CA SER A 160 -0.11 -14.12 -5.03
C SER A 160 -0.67 -14.81 -6.27
N GLU A 161 -0.35 -16.10 -6.44
CA GLU A 161 -0.79 -16.89 -7.60
C GLU A 161 -2.31 -16.83 -7.83
N GLY A 162 -3.10 -16.86 -6.73
CA GLY A 162 -4.56 -16.76 -6.80
C GLY A 162 -5.07 -15.41 -7.30
N MET A 163 -4.34 -14.33 -7.07
CA MET A 163 -4.72 -12.97 -7.51
C MET A 163 -4.23 -12.64 -8.92
N ARG A 164 -3.22 -13.33 -9.41
CA ARG A 164 -2.60 -13.08 -10.73
C ARG A 164 -3.62 -13.12 -11.85
N LEU A 165 -4.46 -14.16 -11.89
CA LEU A 165 -5.50 -14.29 -12.92
C LEU A 165 -6.49 -13.13 -12.91
N HIS A 166 -6.89 -12.66 -11.73
CA HIS A 166 -7.79 -11.52 -11.59
C HIS A 166 -7.14 -10.22 -12.07
N PHE A 167 -5.87 -10.02 -11.73
CA PHE A 167 -5.10 -8.87 -12.17
C PHE A 167 -4.89 -8.86 -13.69
N ASP A 168 -4.51 -9.98 -14.29
CA ASP A 168 -4.34 -10.11 -15.74
C ASP A 168 -5.64 -9.85 -16.50
N ASN A 169 -6.77 -10.33 -15.96
CA ASN A 169 -8.08 -10.04 -16.53
C ASN A 169 -8.43 -8.54 -16.42
N ALA A 170 -8.18 -7.92 -15.28
CA ALA A 170 -8.41 -6.49 -15.06
C ALA A 170 -7.52 -5.65 -16.01
N LYS A 171 -6.24 -5.97 -16.11
CA LYS A 171 -5.29 -5.33 -17.03
C LYS A 171 -5.75 -5.42 -18.49
N ARG A 172 -6.22 -6.60 -18.90
CA ARG A 172 -6.76 -6.79 -20.26
C ARG A 172 -8.01 -5.95 -20.50
N LEU A 173 -8.96 -5.92 -19.57
CA LEU A 173 -10.19 -5.12 -19.69
C LEU A 173 -9.87 -3.64 -19.69
N TYR A 174 -8.97 -3.18 -18.88
CA TYR A 174 -8.50 -1.79 -18.84
C TYR A 174 -7.93 -1.39 -20.20
N ASN A 175 -6.91 -2.09 -20.69
CA ASN A 175 -6.22 -1.73 -21.93
C ASN A 175 -7.09 -1.91 -23.18
N GLN A 176 -7.93 -2.94 -23.24
CA GLN A 176 -8.70 -3.27 -24.46
C GLN A 176 -10.05 -2.58 -24.54
N ARG A 177 -10.62 -2.17 -23.43
CA ARG A 177 -11.97 -1.59 -23.40
C ARG A 177 -12.04 -0.23 -22.75
N LEU A 178 -11.54 -0.10 -21.53
CA LEU A 178 -11.74 1.15 -20.77
C LEU A 178 -10.91 2.29 -21.36
N LEU A 179 -9.64 2.06 -21.65
CA LEU A 179 -8.75 3.07 -22.22
C LEU A 179 -9.28 3.62 -23.55
N PRO A 180 -9.57 2.79 -24.58
CA PRO A 180 -10.12 3.27 -25.84
C PRO A 180 -11.49 3.96 -25.71
N MET A 181 -12.28 3.57 -24.69
CA MET A 181 -13.56 4.21 -24.42
C MET A 181 -13.34 5.61 -23.83
N LEU A 182 -12.42 5.78 -22.90
CA LEU A 182 -12.07 7.08 -22.32
C LEU A 182 -11.48 8.03 -23.37
N GLU A 183 -10.58 7.55 -24.22
CA GLU A 183 -10.04 8.33 -25.33
C GLU A 183 -11.15 8.83 -26.26
N ARG A 184 -12.07 7.95 -26.64
CA ARG A 184 -13.17 8.28 -27.55
C ARG A 184 -14.17 9.27 -26.96
N HIS A 185 -14.51 9.14 -25.68
CA HIS A 185 -15.56 9.95 -25.05
C HIS A 185 -15.03 11.22 -24.37
N HIS A 186 -13.78 11.24 -23.94
CA HIS A 186 -13.22 12.35 -23.18
C HIS A 186 -12.03 13.02 -23.85
N GLY A 187 -11.58 12.52 -24.99
CA GLY A 187 -10.44 13.09 -25.73
C GLY A 187 -9.12 13.04 -24.95
N VAL A 188 -9.04 12.15 -23.95
CA VAL A 188 -7.84 11.99 -23.12
C VAL A 188 -6.89 11.08 -23.87
N THR A 189 -5.79 11.64 -24.38
CA THR A 189 -4.67 10.87 -24.93
C THR A 189 -3.69 10.55 -23.79
N TRP A 190 -3.34 9.30 -23.68
CA TRP A 190 -2.34 8.82 -22.74
C TRP A 190 -0.99 8.75 -23.47
N GLU A 191 -0.23 9.81 -23.38
CA GLU A 191 1.21 9.82 -23.71
C GLU A 191 2.03 9.77 -22.43
#